data_3e775c5c916d87841b31f807cb0e4c2b
#
_entry.id   3e775c5c916d87841b31f807cb0e4c2b
#
_cell.length_a   1.000
_cell.length_b   1.000
_cell.length_c   1.000
_cell.angle_alpha   90.00
_cell.angle_beta   90.00
_cell.angle_gamma   90.00
#
_symmetry.space_group_name_H-M   'P 1'
#
loop_
_entity.id
_entity.type
_entity.pdbx_description
1 polymer ?
#
loop_
_entity_poly.entity_id
_entity_poly.type
_entity_poly.pdbx_seq_one_letter_code
_entity_poly.pdbx_strand_id
1 'polypeptide(L)'
;MTNLNYLETSGWLKSLKEGKSIDYNSNPLPWYSYPAIEFIEDKLKSDFRVFEYGSGQSTLWYAQRVKEVISVEHNPDYFCQIKSYAPENVILSLLEDKEKYAAEINRYNDGYFDIIVIYGINRGRCAELCYRKLTANGLIIFDNSDRE
;
A
#
# COMPACT_ATOMS: atom_id res chain seq x y z
N MET A 1 -26.34 -6.61 -25.68
CA MET A 1 -25.26 -6.03 -24.85
C MET A 1 -25.67 -6.24 -23.42
N THR A 2 -25.02 -7.15 -22.69
CA THR A 2 -25.24 -7.33 -21.26
C THR A 2 -24.70 -6.08 -20.55
N ASN A 3 -25.60 -5.32 -19.90
CA ASN A 3 -25.17 -4.24 -19.03
C ASN A 3 -24.46 -4.87 -17.84
N LEU A 4 -23.13 -4.94 -17.89
CA LEU A 4 -22.32 -5.27 -16.72
C LEU A 4 -22.59 -4.21 -15.66
N ASN A 5 -22.97 -4.65 -14.46
CA ASN A 5 -23.16 -3.73 -13.36
C ASN A 5 -21.81 -3.19 -12.86
N TYR A 6 -21.85 -2.11 -12.07
CA TYR A 6 -20.63 -1.48 -11.55
C TYR A 6 -19.70 -2.45 -10.80
N LEU A 7 -20.27 -3.41 -10.05
CA LEU A 7 -19.52 -4.39 -9.27
C LEU A 7 -18.72 -5.36 -10.17
N GLU A 8 -19.23 -5.65 -11.36
CA GLU A 8 -18.52 -6.46 -12.35
C GLU A 8 -17.41 -5.66 -13.04
N THR A 9 -17.74 -4.45 -13.50
CA THR A 9 -16.80 -3.60 -14.26
C THR A 9 -15.65 -3.07 -13.42
N SER A 10 -15.87 -2.83 -12.12
CA SER A 10 -14.82 -2.41 -11.19
C SER A 10 -13.88 -3.56 -10.77
N GLY A 11 -14.27 -4.82 -10.99
CA GLY A 11 -13.52 -5.99 -10.52
C GLY A 11 -13.87 -6.43 -9.10
N TRP A 12 -14.88 -5.79 -8.45
CA TRP A 12 -15.22 -6.10 -7.06
C TRP A 12 -15.66 -7.56 -6.87
N LEU A 13 -16.53 -8.08 -7.75
CA LEU A 13 -16.97 -9.48 -7.69
C LEU A 13 -15.82 -10.45 -7.93
N LYS A 14 -14.87 -10.10 -8.79
CA LYS A 14 -13.67 -10.89 -9.04
C LYS A 14 -12.75 -10.91 -7.83
N SER A 15 -12.54 -9.75 -7.21
CA SER A 15 -11.76 -9.63 -5.96
C SER A 15 -12.32 -10.50 -4.85
N LEU A 16 -13.64 -10.53 -4.66
CA LEU A 16 -14.29 -11.41 -3.67
C LEU A 16 -14.05 -12.88 -3.97
N LYS A 17 -14.18 -13.27 -5.23
CA LYS A 17 -14.02 -14.67 -5.65
C LYS A 17 -12.59 -15.17 -5.47
N GLU A 18 -11.60 -14.32 -5.78
CA GLU A 18 -10.19 -14.69 -5.76
C GLU A 18 -9.50 -14.39 -4.41
N GLY A 19 -10.19 -13.70 -3.50
CA GLY A 19 -9.60 -13.27 -2.22
C GLY A 19 -8.42 -12.29 -2.38
N LYS A 20 -8.38 -11.55 -3.49
CA LYS A 20 -7.33 -10.58 -3.84
C LYS A 20 -7.97 -9.29 -4.32
N SER A 21 -7.39 -8.14 -3.94
CA SER A 21 -7.85 -6.85 -4.47
C SER A 21 -7.32 -6.64 -5.89
N ILE A 22 -8.18 -6.80 -6.87
CA ILE A 22 -7.86 -6.72 -8.31
C ILE A 22 -8.98 -6.03 -9.10
N ASP A 23 -8.62 -5.41 -10.22
CA ASP A 23 -9.58 -4.90 -11.17
C ASP A 23 -10.20 -6.02 -12.05
N TYR A 24 -11.08 -5.63 -12.97
CA TYR A 24 -11.71 -6.56 -13.93
C TYR A 24 -10.66 -7.33 -14.76
N ASN A 25 -9.53 -6.69 -15.09
CA ASN A 25 -8.45 -7.27 -15.90
C ASN A 25 -7.43 -8.06 -15.08
N SER A 26 -7.66 -8.27 -13.78
CA SER A 26 -6.72 -8.90 -12.83
C SER A 26 -5.50 -8.06 -12.48
N ASN A 27 -5.49 -6.77 -12.77
CA ASN A 27 -4.42 -5.90 -12.29
C ASN A 27 -4.57 -5.65 -10.78
N PRO A 28 -3.46 -5.51 -10.05
CA PRO A 28 -3.50 -5.23 -8.62
C PRO A 28 -4.21 -3.91 -8.33
N LEU A 29 -5.00 -3.87 -7.26
CA LEU A 29 -5.62 -2.68 -6.70
C LEU A 29 -5.35 -2.61 -5.19
N PRO A 30 -5.27 -1.41 -4.59
CA PRO A 30 -5.36 -1.25 -3.15
C PRO A 30 -6.73 -1.72 -2.65
N TRP A 31 -6.79 -2.25 -1.44
CA TRP A 31 -8.07 -2.63 -0.83
C TRP A 31 -8.75 -1.41 -0.18
N TYR A 32 -8.87 -0.33 -0.95
CA TYR A 32 -9.53 0.92 -0.57
C TYR A 32 -10.90 1.05 -1.24
N SER A 33 -11.69 2.04 -0.82
CA SER A 33 -12.86 2.41 -1.60
C SER A 33 -12.45 2.93 -2.98
N TYR A 34 -13.24 2.67 -4.02
CA TYR A 34 -12.91 3.13 -5.38
C TYR A 34 -12.70 4.64 -5.49
N PRO A 35 -13.52 5.50 -4.84
CA PRO A 35 -13.24 6.94 -4.83
C PRO A 35 -11.90 7.30 -4.20
N ALA A 36 -11.44 6.55 -3.19
CA ALA A 36 -10.12 6.75 -2.59
C ALA A 36 -9.00 6.35 -3.55
N ILE A 37 -9.18 5.25 -4.30
CA ILE A 37 -8.23 4.82 -5.34
C ILE A 37 -8.09 5.92 -6.42
N GLU A 38 -9.20 6.41 -6.96
CA GLU A 38 -9.22 7.48 -7.96
C GLU A 38 -8.54 8.75 -7.44
N PHE A 39 -8.87 9.18 -6.21
CA PHE A 39 -8.26 10.35 -5.59
C PHE A 39 -6.74 10.21 -5.42
N ILE A 40 -6.28 9.02 -5.01
CA ILE A 40 -4.84 8.77 -4.82
C ILE A 40 -4.14 8.70 -6.17
N GLU A 41 -4.75 8.02 -7.16
CA GLU A 41 -4.18 7.87 -8.50
C GLU A 41 -3.92 9.22 -9.17
N ASP A 42 -4.85 10.16 -9.04
CA ASP A 42 -4.70 11.54 -9.55
C ASP A 42 -3.53 12.32 -8.91
N LYS A 43 -3.08 11.89 -7.74
CA LYS A 43 -1.98 12.53 -7.01
C LYS A 43 -0.62 11.90 -7.27
N LEU A 44 -0.59 10.66 -7.76
CA LEU A 44 0.65 9.94 -7.97
C LEU A 44 1.51 10.59 -9.06
N LYS A 45 2.81 10.61 -8.82
CA LYS A 45 3.81 11.02 -9.82
C LYS A 45 4.90 9.96 -9.91
N SER A 46 5.48 9.85 -11.09
CA SER A 46 6.50 8.83 -11.38
C SER A 46 7.81 8.99 -10.59
N ASP A 47 8.05 10.15 -9.99
CA ASP A 47 9.22 10.44 -9.15
C ASP A 47 8.95 10.23 -7.65
N PHE A 48 7.71 9.91 -7.24
CA PHE A 48 7.32 9.70 -5.85
C PHE A 48 7.98 8.48 -5.23
N ARG A 49 8.16 8.56 -3.91
CA ARG A 49 8.57 7.45 -3.04
C ARG A 49 7.45 7.15 -2.07
N VAL A 50 7.07 5.89 -1.99
CA VAL A 50 6.01 5.40 -1.11
C VAL A 50 6.59 4.54 -0.02
N PHE A 51 6.18 4.76 1.23
CA PHE A 51 6.39 3.83 2.33
C PHE A 51 5.08 3.17 2.70
N GLU A 52 5.08 1.86 2.88
CA GLU A 52 3.87 1.11 3.18
C GLU A 52 4.07 0.18 4.38
N TYR A 53 3.27 0.37 5.40
CA TYR A 53 3.14 -0.55 6.53
C TYR A 53 2.09 -1.61 6.21
N GLY A 54 2.53 -2.82 5.91
CA GLY A 54 1.72 -3.93 5.41
C GLY A 54 1.80 -4.04 3.88
N SER A 55 2.30 -5.16 3.39
CA SER A 55 2.40 -5.40 1.94
C SER A 55 1.14 -6.06 1.37
N GLY A 56 0.91 -5.88 0.08
CA GLY A 56 -0.23 -6.49 -0.59
C GLY A 56 -0.34 -6.13 -2.07
N GLN A 57 -1.54 -6.23 -2.61
CA GLN A 57 -1.81 -5.78 -3.98
C GLN A 57 -1.57 -4.26 -4.14
N SER A 58 -1.74 -3.49 -3.07
CA SER A 58 -1.40 -2.07 -3.02
C SER A 58 0.08 -1.82 -3.33
N THR A 59 0.99 -2.62 -2.77
CA THR A 59 2.44 -2.53 -3.05
C THR A 59 2.72 -2.63 -4.55
N LEU A 60 2.10 -3.60 -5.22
CA LEU A 60 2.26 -3.82 -6.66
C LEU A 60 1.60 -2.70 -7.48
N TRP A 61 0.46 -2.18 -7.00
CA TRP A 61 -0.25 -1.08 -7.66
C TRP A 61 0.57 0.23 -7.59
N TYR A 62 1.15 0.56 -6.43
CA TYR A 62 2.05 1.71 -6.30
C TYR A 62 3.30 1.53 -7.15
N ALA A 63 3.91 0.35 -7.13
CA ALA A 63 5.14 0.08 -7.87
C ALA A 63 5.03 0.33 -9.38
N GLN A 64 3.85 0.17 -9.95
CA GLN A 64 3.59 0.47 -11.37
C GLN A 64 3.53 1.98 -11.69
N ARG A 65 3.45 2.84 -10.68
CA ARG A 65 3.10 4.28 -10.83
C ARG A 65 4.12 5.23 -10.27
N VAL A 66 5.03 4.74 -9.41
CA VAL A 66 5.97 5.58 -8.66
C VAL A 66 7.42 5.11 -8.84
N LYS A 67 8.36 5.93 -8.41
CA LYS A 67 9.79 5.63 -8.50
C LYS A 67 10.20 4.45 -7.63
N GLU A 68 9.71 4.39 -6.40
CA GLU A 68 10.16 3.43 -5.40
C GLU A 68 9.04 3.16 -4.38
N VAL A 69 8.91 1.91 -3.99
CA VAL A 69 8.04 1.48 -2.89
C VAL A 69 8.89 0.75 -1.86
N ILE A 70 8.88 1.24 -0.63
CA ILE A 70 9.44 0.54 0.52
C ILE A 70 8.26 0.01 1.33
N SER A 71 8.18 -1.30 1.49
CA SER A 71 7.09 -1.92 2.23
C SER A 71 7.62 -2.86 3.32
N VAL A 72 7.02 -2.80 4.49
CA VAL A 72 7.33 -3.67 5.62
C VAL A 72 6.14 -4.59 5.91
N GLU A 73 6.42 -5.89 5.98
CA GLU A 73 5.42 -6.92 6.22
C GLU A 73 5.75 -7.69 7.52
N HIS A 74 4.74 -8.07 8.27
CA HIS A 74 4.91 -8.84 9.51
C HIS A 74 4.59 -10.32 9.34
N ASN A 75 3.78 -10.68 8.35
CA ASN A 75 3.37 -12.05 8.08
C ASN A 75 4.32 -12.71 7.07
N PRO A 76 5.03 -13.79 7.44
CA PRO A 76 5.99 -14.46 6.56
C PRO A 76 5.37 -15.00 5.26
N ASP A 77 4.15 -15.56 5.34
CA ASP A 77 3.50 -16.14 4.16
C ASP A 77 3.12 -15.05 3.15
N TYR A 78 2.57 -13.94 3.65
CA TYR A 78 2.25 -12.78 2.82
C TYR A 78 3.51 -12.15 2.23
N PHE A 79 4.56 -12.01 3.03
CA PHE A 79 5.86 -11.55 2.56
C PHE A 79 6.38 -12.38 1.39
N CYS A 80 6.40 -13.72 1.54
CA CYS A 80 6.84 -14.62 0.48
C CYS A 80 5.99 -14.48 -0.78
N GLN A 81 4.67 -14.38 -0.61
CA GLN A 81 3.74 -14.20 -1.72
C GLN A 81 4.02 -12.92 -2.49
N ILE A 82 4.10 -11.76 -1.81
CA ILE A 82 4.32 -10.48 -2.48
C ILE A 82 5.72 -10.41 -3.10
N LYS A 83 6.73 -10.91 -2.38
CA LYS A 83 8.11 -10.95 -2.87
C LYS A 83 8.25 -11.68 -4.20
N SER A 84 7.45 -12.74 -4.44
CA SER A 84 7.50 -13.50 -5.69
C SER A 84 7.02 -12.72 -6.93
N TYR A 85 6.28 -11.61 -6.72
CA TYR A 85 5.73 -10.76 -7.80
C TYR A 85 6.30 -9.34 -7.78
N ALA A 86 7.08 -8.98 -6.75
CA ALA A 86 7.56 -7.63 -6.56
C ALA A 86 8.54 -7.24 -7.68
N PRO A 87 8.31 -6.10 -8.36
CA PRO A 87 9.25 -5.57 -9.33
C PRO A 87 10.49 -4.96 -8.65
N GLU A 88 11.51 -4.62 -9.45
CA GLU A 88 12.81 -4.15 -8.95
C GLU A 88 12.76 -2.87 -8.12
N ASN A 89 11.74 -2.03 -8.33
CA ASN A 89 11.56 -0.79 -7.57
C ASN A 89 10.83 -0.98 -6.22
N VAL A 90 10.62 -2.24 -5.78
CA VAL A 90 10.04 -2.57 -4.48
C VAL A 90 11.13 -3.10 -3.54
N ILE A 91 11.30 -2.44 -2.41
CA ILE A 91 12.11 -2.92 -1.29
C ILE A 91 11.16 -3.47 -0.23
N LEU A 92 11.22 -4.77 0.01
CA LEU A 92 10.32 -5.47 0.92
C LEU A 92 11.11 -6.04 2.11
N SER A 93 10.68 -5.72 3.33
CA SER A 93 11.27 -6.19 4.59
C SER A 93 10.27 -7.03 5.39
N LEU A 94 10.72 -8.16 5.95
CA LEU A 94 9.93 -8.96 6.89
C LEU A 94 10.33 -8.59 8.33
N LEU A 95 9.39 -8.07 9.12
CA LEU A 95 9.59 -7.70 10.51
C LEU A 95 8.39 -8.14 11.35
N GLU A 96 8.54 -9.26 12.04
CA GLU A 96 7.49 -9.85 12.88
C GLU A 96 7.34 -9.13 14.24
N ASP A 97 8.43 -8.53 14.73
CA ASP A 97 8.40 -7.73 15.96
C ASP A 97 7.71 -6.38 15.72
N LYS A 98 6.67 -6.09 16.50
CA LYS A 98 5.80 -4.92 16.32
C LYS A 98 6.53 -3.58 16.44
N GLU A 99 7.52 -3.49 17.36
CA GLU A 99 8.28 -2.25 17.53
C GLU A 99 9.30 -2.04 16.41
N LYS A 100 9.98 -3.09 16.00
CA LYS A 100 10.89 -3.05 14.84
C LYS A 100 10.12 -2.73 13.56
N TYR A 101 8.94 -3.32 13.39
CA TYR A 101 8.03 -3.05 12.27
C TYR A 101 7.69 -1.56 12.19
N ALA A 102 7.21 -0.97 13.28
CA ALA A 102 6.87 0.46 13.31
C ALA A 102 8.11 1.35 13.14
N ALA A 103 9.26 0.95 13.69
CA ALA A 103 10.50 1.71 13.65
C ALA A 103 11.26 1.63 12.32
N GLU A 104 10.89 0.74 11.39
CA GLU A 104 11.59 0.55 10.11
C GLU A 104 11.72 1.85 9.31
N ILE A 105 10.71 2.69 9.34
CA ILE A 105 10.71 3.98 8.65
C ILE A 105 11.83 4.92 9.15
N ASN A 106 12.33 4.74 10.38
CA ASN A 106 13.39 5.57 10.94
C ASN A 106 14.75 5.40 10.25
N ARG A 107 14.92 4.37 9.43
CA ARG A 107 16.12 4.18 8.59
C ARG A 107 16.25 5.22 7.49
N TYR A 108 15.18 5.96 7.22
CA TYR A 108 15.11 6.97 6.16
C TYR A 108 15.19 8.37 6.74
N ASN A 109 15.64 9.32 5.94
CA ASN A 109 15.73 10.73 6.35
C ASN A 109 14.34 11.36 6.52
N ASP A 110 14.26 12.43 7.29
CA ASP A 110 13.04 13.24 7.36
C ASP A 110 12.72 13.82 5.98
N GLY A 111 11.44 13.89 5.64
CA GLY A 111 10.99 14.38 4.33
C GLY A 111 11.35 13.48 3.13
N TYR A 112 11.54 12.18 3.34
CA TYR A 112 11.96 11.25 2.28
C TYR A 112 10.79 10.73 1.43
N PHE A 113 9.60 10.55 2.03
CA PHE A 113 8.45 9.91 1.37
C PHE A 113 7.40 10.92 0.95
N ASP A 114 6.84 10.71 -0.22
CA ASP A 114 5.72 11.50 -0.74
C ASP A 114 4.37 10.93 -0.31
N ILE A 115 4.30 9.61 -0.12
CA ILE A 115 3.13 8.92 0.40
C ILE A 115 3.57 7.92 1.47
N ILE A 116 2.84 7.90 2.58
CA ILE A 116 2.99 6.89 3.63
C ILE A 116 1.64 6.22 3.84
N VAL A 117 1.62 4.90 3.73
CA VAL A 117 0.42 4.08 3.89
C VAL A 117 0.52 3.30 5.20
N ILE A 118 -0.52 3.38 6.02
CA ILE A 118 -0.62 2.65 7.29
C ILE A 118 -1.81 1.70 7.20
N TYR A 119 -1.51 0.44 6.88
CA TYR A 119 -2.50 -0.61 6.69
C TYR A 119 -2.32 -1.78 7.68
N GLY A 120 -1.10 -2.13 8.02
CA GLY A 120 -0.74 -3.33 8.77
C GLY A 120 -1.04 -3.30 10.28
N ILE A 121 -0.06 -3.72 11.07
CA ILE A 121 -0.16 -3.82 12.54
C ILE A 121 0.45 -2.60 13.23
N ASN A 122 0.20 -2.46 14.56
CA ASN A 122 0.77 -1.41 15.42
C ASN A 122 0.59 0.01 14.85
N ARG A 123 -0.57 0.26 14.25
CA ARG A 123 -0.86 1.43 13.42
C ARG A 123 -0.69 2.76 14.15
N GLY A 124 -1.10 2.83 15.42
CA GLY A 124 -0.89 4.03 16.25
C GLY A 124 0.60 4.39 16.34
N ARG A 125 1.45 3.39 16.63
CA ARG A 125 2.90 3.60 16.70
C ARG A 125 3.52 3.94 15.34
N CYS A 126 3.04 3.32 14.27
CA CYS A 126 3.44 3.68 12.91
C CYS A 126 3.12 5.14 12.60
N ALA A 127 1.92 5.61 12.95
CA ALA A 127 1.50 7.00 12.74
C ALA A 127 2.37 8.00 13.54
N GLU A 128 2.70 7.67 14.80
CA GLU A 128 3.58 8.50 15.62
C GLU A 128 4.98 8.68 15.03
N LEU A 129 5.52 7.64 14.39
CA LEU A 129 6.89 7.65 13.87
C LEU A 129 7.00 8.21 12.45
N CYS A 130 5.94 8.15 11.67
CA CYS A 130 6.01 8.39 10.23
C CYS A 130 5.91 9.87 9.82
N TYR A 131 5.25 10.73 10.60
CA TYR A 131 4.90 12.08 10.14
C TYR A 131 6.10 12.95 9.71
N ARG A 132 7.27 12.79 10.38
CA ARG A 132 8.49 13.51 10.02
C ARG A 132 9.11 13.01 8.71
N LYS A 133 8.79 11.79 8.31
CA LYS A 133 9.34 11.15 7.11
C LYS A 133 8.63 11.58 5.84
N LEU A 134 7.50 12.27 5.99
CA LEU A 134 6.70 12.79 4.90
C LEU A 134 7.30 14.08 4.34
N THR A 135 7.30 14.23 3.01
CA THR A 135 7.63 15.50 2.36
C THR A 135 6.61 16.58 2.72
N ALA A 136 6.93 17.86 2.51
CA ALA A 136 6.07 18.97 2.86
C ALA A 136 4.66 18.93 2.21
N ASN A 137 4.56 18.31 1.03
CA ASN A 137 3.31 18.14 0.28
C ASN A 137 2.85 16.69 0.21
N GLY A 138 3.42 15.82 1.05
CA GLY A 138 3.12 14.41 1.06
C GLY A 138 1.78 14.07 1.69
N LEU A 139 1.36 12.82 1.52
CA LEU A 139 0.06 12.31 1.97
C LEU A 139 0.25 11.10 2.87
N ILE A 140 -0.45 11.06 4.01
CA ILE A 140 -0.61 9.87 4.83
C ILE A 140 -1.96 9.24 4.53
N ILE A 141 -1.97 7.96 4.21
CA ILE A 141 -3.17 7.15 4.02
C ILE A 141 -3.28 6.23 5.24
N PHE A 142 -4.27 6.49 6.07
CA PHE A 142 -4.54 5.69 7.25
C PHE A 142 -5.80 4.87 7.02
N ASP A 143 -5.63 3.62 6.60
CA ASP A 143 -6.75 2.74 6.31
C ASP A 143 -7.32 2.08 7.56
N ASN A 144 -8.63 1.81 7.55
CA ASN A 144 -9.36 1.22 8.68
C ASN A 144 -9.06 1.95 10.02
N SER A 145 -9.15 3.26 10.02
CA SER A 145 -8.85 4.12 11.19
C SER A 145 -9.77 3.87 12.40
N ASP A 146 -10.84 3.10 12.21
CA ASP A 146 -11.77 2.63 13.25
C ASP A 146 -11.29 1.37 13.99
N ARG A 147 -10.18 0.77 13.57
CA ARG A 147 -9.59 -0.42 14.19
C ARG A 147 -8.33 -0.06 14.97
N GLU A 148 -8.19 -0.68 16.15
CA GLU A 148 -7.01 -0.59 17.01
C GLU A 148 -5.81 -1.38 16.44
#